data_f496bbd36706a2ffaecef3b1c8c2b1b5
#
_entry.id   f496bbd36706a2ffaecef3b1c8c2b1b5
#
_cell.length_a   1.000
_cell.length_b   1.000
_cell.length_c   1.000
_cell.angle_alpha   90.00
_cell.angle_beta   90.00
_cell.angle_gamma   90.00
#
_symmetry.space_group_name_H-M   'P 1'
#
loop_
_entity.id
_entity.type
_entity.pdbx_description
1 polymer ?
#
loop_
_entity_poly.entity_id
_entity_poly.type
_entity_poly.pdbx_seq_one_letter_code
_entity_poly.pdbx_strand_id
1 'polypeptide(L)'
;MAHTPNEPHPPCADLSAVEARYLLAIFDLARAAGQPTQAEVARSVGVSAPTALEMIRRLRSLGFVHPGTVALTHAGQSAALVLSSRRAAAHTLVRDLLGVDDQLSRAEADLLATSVSPALGRRLHAGRARPPRSPAA
;
A
#
# COMPACT_ATOMS: atom_id res chain seq x y z
N MET A 1 25.39 -9.20 -15.04
CA MET A 1 25.26 -8.59 -13.70
C MET A 1 24.80 -9.65 -12.72
N ALA A 2 25.61 -9.96 -11.73
CA ALA A 2 25.31 -10.98 -10.75
C ALA A 2 24.11 -10.54 -9.90
N HIS A 3 23.03 -11.29 -9.99
CA HIS A 3 21.92 -11.21 -9.04
C HIS A 3 22.46 -11.72 -7.71
N THR A 4 22.62 -10.84 -6.74
CA THR A 4 22.97 -11.25 -5.38
C THR A 4 21.73 -11.91 -4.75
N PRO A 5 21.80 -13.20 -4.38
CA PRO A 5 20.62 -13.96 -3.93
C PRO A 5 20.11 -13.58 -2.54
N ASN A 6 20.55 -12.49 -1.97
CA ASN A 6 20.30 -12.18 -0.55
C ASN A 6 19.88 -10.73 -0.25
N GLU A 7 19.32 -10.02 -1.22
CA GLU A 7 18.54 -8.83 -0.84
C GLU A 7 17.17 -9.29 -0.32
N PRO A 8 16.79 -8.92 0.91
CA PRO A 8 15.46 -9.22 1.40
C PRO A 8 14.47 -8.51 0.48
N HIS A 9 13.72 -9.28 -0.31
CA HIS A 9 12.61 -8.75 -1.08
C HIS A 9 11.67 -8.03 -0.11
N PRO A 10 11.21 -6.82 -0.45
CA PRO A 10 10.22 -6.17 0.39
C PRO A 10 9.01 -7.10 0.54
N PRO A 11 8.42 -7.20 1.73
CA PRO A 11 7.36 -8.16 2.03
C PRO A 11 6.12 -8.05 1.14
N CYS A 12 6.02 -7.02 0.32
CA CYS A 12 4.95 -6.79 -0.65
C CYS A 12 5.36 -7.01 -2.12
N ALA A 13 6.57 -7.55 -2.40
CA ALA A 13 7.07 -7.69 -3.76
C ALA A 13 6.22 -8.62 -4.63
N ASP A 14 5.62 -9.64 -4.03
CA ASP A 14 4.83 -10.66 -4.70
C ASP A 14 3.30 -10.42 -4.64
N LEU A 15 2.87 -9.30 -4.06
CA LEU A 15 1.46 -8.93 -3.99
C LEU A 15 0.96 -8.38 -5.32
N SER A 16 -0.19 -8.86 -5.77
CA SER A 16 -0.93 -8.20 -6.85
C SER A 16 -1.45 -6.82 -6.41
N ALA A 17 -1.76 -5.96 -7.38
CA ALA A 17 -2.33 -4.65 -7.09
C ALA A 17 -3.63 -4.73 -6.28
N VAL A 18 -4.46 -5.75 -6.54
CA VAL A 18 -5.71 -5.98 -5.80
C VAL A 18 -5.44 -6.42 -4.37
N GLU A 19 -4.54 -7.38 -4.16
CA GLU A 19 -4.11 -7.82 -2.83
C GLU A 19 -3.52 -6.67 -2.00
N ALA A 20 -2.67 -5.86 -2.61
CA ALA A 20 -2.09 -4.67 -1.98
C ALA A 20 -3.15 -3.64 -1.56
N ARG A 21 -4.16 -3.43 -2.39
CA ARG A 21 -5.29 -2.53 -2.10
C ARG A 21 -6.08 -2.98 -0.87
N TYR A 22 -6.37 -4.28 -0.75
CA TYR A 22 -7.07 -4.83 0.42
C TYR A 22 -6.20 -4.75 1.68
N LEU A 23 -4.91 -5.03 1.56
CA LEU A 23 -3.97 -4.93 2.67
C LEU A 23 -3.91 -3.50 3.24
N LEU A 24 -3.84 -2.50 2.35
CA LEU A 24 -3.90 -1.09 2.74
C LEU A 24 -5.24 -0.73 3.38
N ALA A 25 -6.37 -1.21 2.85
CA ALA A 25 -7.68 -0.94 3.43
C ALA A 25 -7.80 -1.49 4.86
N ILE A 26 -7.35 -2.72 5.10
CA ILE A 26 -7.32 -3.30 6.45
C ILE A 26 -6.42 -2.49 7.38
N PHE A 27 -5.25 -2.09 6.91
CA PHE A 27 -4.30 -1.28 7.66
C PHE A 27 -4.88 0.09 8.05
N ASP A 28 -5.49 0.79 7.10
CA ASP A 28 -6.07 2.12 7.34
C ASP A 28 -7.25 2.05 8.31
N LEU A 29 -8.14 1.07 8.15
CA LEU A 29 -9.27 0.84 9.05
C LEU A 29 -8.80 0.50 10.48
N ALA A 30 -7.80 -0.36 10.60
CA ALA A 30 -7.24 -0.73 11.89
C ALA A 30 -6.63 0.48 12.64
N ARG A 31 -6.01 1.38 11.92
CA ARG A 31 -5.45 2.62 12.50
C ARG A 31 -6.53 3.64 12.89
N ALA A 32 -7.63 3.68 12.16
CA ALA A 32 -8.70 4.65 12.40
C ALA A 32 -9.62 4.26 13.56
N ALA A 33 -9.98 2.98 13.68
CA ALA A 33 -11.04 2.53 14.58
C ALA A 33 -10.74 1.19 15.29
N GLY A 34 -9.54 0.66 15.20
CA GLY A 34 -9.20 -0.65 15.74
C GLY A 34 -9.49 -1.78 14.73
N GLN A 35 -9.60 -3.02 15.22
CA GLN A 35 -9.74 -4.18 14.35
C GLN A 35 -10.98 -4.08 13.46
N PRO A 36 -10.82 -4.07 12.12
CA PRO A 36 -11.94 -3.95 11.20
C PRO A 36 -12.73 -5.26 11.10
N THR A 37 -13.99 -5.12 10.73
CA THR A 37 -14.84 -6.22 10.31
C THR A 37 -14.72 -6.45 8.79
N GLN A 38 -15.11 -7.64 8.36
CA GLN A 38 -15.18 -7.97 6.94
C GLN A 38 -16.08 -7.01 6.15
N ALA A 39 -17.22 -6.60 6.74
CA ALA A 39 -18.15 -5.66 6.11
C ALA A 39 -17.54 -4.26 5.94
N GLU A 40 -16.73 -3.81 6.90
CA GLU A 40 -16.02 -2.52 6.80
C GLU A 40 -14.97 -2.55 5.70
N VAL A 41 -14.24 -3.66 5.57
CA VAL A 41 -13.27 -3.83 4.45
C VAL A 41 -14.00 -3.85 3.10
N ALA A 42 -15.11 -4.57 2.98
CA ALA A 42 -15.92 -4.61 1.77
C ALA A 42 -16.39 -3.21 1.34
N ARG A 43 -16.88 -2.43 2.29
CA ARG A 43 -17.31 -1.04 2.05
C ARG A 43 -16.13 -0.13 1.67
N SER A 44 -15.02 -0.26 2.35
CA SER A 44 -13.83 0.55 2.08
C SER A 44 -13.26 0.31 0.68
N VAL A 45 -13.27 -0.94 0.23
CA VAL A 45 -12.77 -1.32 -1.10
C VAL A 45 -13.83 -1.12 -2.20
N GLY A 46 -15.11 -1.04 -1.84
CA GLY A 46 -16.21 -0.85 -2.78
C GLY A 46 -16.65 -2.16 -3.47
N VAL A 47 -16.66 -3.27 -2.74
CA VAL A 47 -17.02 -4.60 -3.25
C VAL A 47 -18.10 -5.25 -2.39
N SER A 48 -18.66 -6.37 -2.87
CA SER A 48 -19.59 -7.19 -2.08
C SER A 48 -18.88 -7.90 -0.92
N ALA A 49 -19.64 -8.24 0.12
CA ALA A 49 -19.10 -8.98 1.26
C ALA A 49 -18.50 -10.35 0.88
N PRO A 50 -19.12 -11.17 0.00
CA PRO A 50 -18.50 -12.40 -0.49
C PRO A 50 -17.16 -12.18 -1.21
N THR A 51 -17.06 -11.15 -2.05
CA THR A 51 -15.81 -10.80 -2.75
C THR A 51 -14.72 -10.40 -1.77
N ALA A 52 -15.05 -9.59 -0.78
CA ALA A 52 -14.11 -9.21 0.27
C ALA A 52 -13.63 -10.44 1.07
N LEU A 53 -14.54 -11.36 1.38
CA LEU A 53 -14.19 -12.59 2.10
C LEU A 53 -13.19 -13.45 1.34
N GLU A 54 -13.37 -13.63 0.04
CA GLU A 54 -12.43 -14.40 -0.80
C GLU A 54 -11.03 -13.78 -0.76
N MET A 55 -10.93 -12.47 -0.89
CA MET A 55 -9.65 -11.79 -0.85
C MET A 55 -9.01 -11.83 0.55
N ILE A 56 -9.80 -11.69 1.61
CA ILE A 56 -9.31 -11.85 2.99
C ILE A 56 -8.78 -13.27 3.21
N ARG A 57 -9.46 -14.29 2.69
CA ARG A 57 -8.98 -15.69 2.72
C ARG A 57 -7.66 -15.84 1.95
N ARG A 58 -7.55 -15.19 0.81
CA ARG A 58 -6.32 -15.17 0.03
C ARG A 58 -5.18 -14.53 0.82
N LEU A 59 -5.39 -13.38 1.45
CA LEU A 59 -4.39 -12.72 2.29
C LEU A 59 -4.01 -13.55 3.52
N ARG A 60 -4.94 -14.33 4.08
CA ARG A 60 -4.65 -15.32 5.12
C ARG A 60 -3.73 -16.43 4.62
N SER A 61 -4.01 -16.98 3.44
CA SER A 61 -3.17 -18.03 2.85
C SER A 61 -1.76 -17.54 2.54
N LEU A 62 -1.59 -16.26 2.28
CA LEU A 62 -0.30 -15.61 2.07
C LEU A 62 0.40 -15.22 3.39
N GLY A 63 -0.25 -15.40 4.54
CA GLY A 63 0.32 -15.10 5.85
C GLY A 63 0.25 -13.62 6.27
N PHE A 64 -0.53 -12.79 5.60
CA PHE A 64 -0.65 -11.36 5.90
C PHE A 64 -1.79 -11.02 6.85
N VAL A 65 -2.78 -11.90 6.98
CA VAL A 65 -3.94 -11.74 7.86
C VAL A 65 -4.05 -12.96 8.77
N HIS A 66 -4.34 -12.75 10.05
CA HIS A 66 -4.52 -13.83 11.02
C HIS A 66 -5.73 -14.72 10.70
N PRO A 67 -5.66 -16.03 11.01
CA PRO A 67 -6.83 -16.91 10.94
C PRO A 67 -7.95 -16.42 11.87
N GLY A 68 -9.20 -16.52 11.40
CA GLY A 68 -10.38 -16.22 12.21
C GLY A 68 -10.70 -14.75 12.47
N THR A 69 -9.79 -13.84 12.19
CA THR A 69 -9.97 -12.38 12.38
C THR A 69 -9.57 -11.60 11.12
N VAL A 70 -9.89 -10.31 11.09
CA VAL A 70 -9.41 -9.40 10.04
C VAL A 70 -8.26 -8.54 10.60
N ALA A 71 -7.32 -9.16 11.28
CA ALA A 71 -6.16 -8.51 11.84
C ALA A 71 -4.90 -8.85 11.03
N LEU A 72 -4.04 -7.87 10.81
CA LEU A 72 -2.77 -8.07 10.12
C LEU A 72 -1.78 -8.84 11.01
N THR A 73 -1.07 -9.79 10.42
CA THR A 73 0.11 -10.41 11.02
C THR A 73 1.28 -9.42 11.05
N HIS A 74 2.38 -9.78 11.67
CA HIS A 74 3.61 -8.99 11.60
C HIS A 74 4.06 -8.78 10.15
N ALA A 75 4.01 -9.82 9.31
CA ALA A 75 4.32 -9.72 7.88
C ALA A 75 3.31 -8.80 7.16
N GLY A 76 2.02 -8.89 7.47
CA GLY A 76 0.98 -8.01 6.95
C GLY A 76 1.19 -6.55 7.32
N GLN A 77 1.54 -6.28 8.57
CA GLN A 77 1.88 -4.95 9.06
C GLN A 77 3.09 -4.36 8.32
N SER A 78 4.16 -5.13 8.19
CA SER A 78 5.38 -4.71 7.50
C SER A 78 5.11 -4.40 6.02
N ALA A 79 4.36 -5.25 5.33
CA ALA A 79 3.96 -5.02 3.94
C ALA A 79 3.07 -3.77 3.80
N ALA A 80 2.10 -3.59 4.68
CA ALA A 80 1.21 -2.43 4.67
C ALA A 80 1.96 -1.12 4.94
N LEU A 81 2.95 -1.12 5.82
CA LEU A 81 3.81 0.06 6.06
C LEU A 81 4.59 0.46 4.82
N VAL A 82 5.16 -0.50 4.10
CA VAL A 82 5.87 -0.23 2.83
C VAL A 82 4.91 0.36 1.79
N LEU A 83 3.73 -0.22 1.64
CA LEU A 83 2.70 0.26 0.71
C LEU A 83 2.19 1.66 1.10
N SER A 84 1.96 1.90 2.38
CA SER A 84 1.53 3.20 2.91
C SER A 84 2.59 4.28 2.67
N SER A 85 3.86 3.95 2.82
CA SER A 85 4.98 4.85 2.52
C SER A 85 5.04 5.19 1.03
N ARG A 86 4.85 4.20 0.15
CA ARG A 86 4.76 4.43 -1.32
C ARG A 86 3.58 5.31 -1.67
N ARG A 87 2.41 5.08 -1.07
CA ARG A 87 1.21 5.90 -1.25
C ARG A 87 1.46 7.36 -0.87
N ALA A 88 2.08 7.59 0.28
CA ALA A 88 2.41 8.93 0.74
C ALA A 88 3.41 9.65 -0.20
N ALA A 89 4.42 8.94 -0.70
CA ALA A 89 5.37 9.48 -1.67
C ALA A 89 4.70 9.78 -3.02
N ALA A 90 3.84 8.89 -3.50
CA ALA A 90 3.06 9.09 -4.72
C ALA A 90 2.09 10.28 -4.59
N HIS A 91 1.41 10.42 -3.44
CA HIS A 91 0.52 11.56 -3.18
C HIS A 91 1.27 12.89 -3.25
N THR A 92 2.45 12.98 -2.63
CA THR A 92 3.30 14.18 -2.69
C THR A 92 3.72 14.49 -4.13
N LEU A 93 4.15 13.47 -4.87
CA LEU A 93 4.58 13.63 -6.27
C LEU A 93 3.43 14.14 -7.15
N VAL A 94 2.27 13.54 -7.06
CA VAL A 94 1.10 13.90 -7.88
C VAL A 94 0.64 15.31 -7.54
N ARG A 95 0.52 15.64 -6.28
CA ARG A 95 0.11 16.98 -5.83
C ARG A 95 1.10 18.05 -6.23
N ASP A 96 2.39 17.85 -5.96
CA ASP A 96 3.41 18.87 -6.12
C ASP A 96 3.85 19.04 -7.59
N LEU A 97 3.84 17.96 -8.36
CA LEU A 97 4.25 17.98 -9.76
C LEU A 97 3.09 18.35 -10.71
N LEU A 98 1.91 17.83 -10.47
CA LEU A 98 0.76 18.03 -11.36
C LEU A 98 -0.20 19.12 -10.90
N GLY A 99 -0.03 19.66 -9.70
CA GLY A 99 -0.85 20.74 -9.17
C GLY A 99 -2.34 20.38 -9.02
N VAL A 100 -2.66 19.09 -8.90
CA VAL A 100 -4.04 18.61 -8.72
C VAL A 100 -4.49 18.80 -7.27
N ASP A 101 -5.80 18.87 -7.06
CA ASP A 101 -6.36 18.96 -5.72
C ASP A 101 -6.09 17.72 -4.86
N ASP A 102 -6.26 17.86 -3.56
CA ASP A 102 -5.96 16.79 -2.59
C ASP A 102 -6.80 15.53 -2.78
N GLN A 103 -8.05 15.66 -3.22
CA GLN A 103 -8.93 14.50 -3.40
C GLN A 103 -8.49 13.67 -4.60
N LEU A 104 -8.22 14.30 -5.72
CA LEU A 104 -7.73 13.64 -6.92
C LEU A 104 -6.34 13.05 -6.69
N SER A 105 -5.45 13.78 -6.02
CA SER A 105 -4.10 13.31 -5.77
C SER A 105 -4.06 12.09 -4.83
N ARG A 106 -5.00 11.96 -3.90
CA ARG A 106 -5.13 10.75 -3.05
C ARG A 106 -5.59 9.54 -3.86
N ALA A 107 -6.60 9.70 -4.71
CA ALA A 107 -7.09 8.62 -5.55
C ALA A 107 -6.01 8.11 -6.51
N GLU A 108 -5.29 9.00 -7.17
CA GLU A 108 -4.18 8.65 -8.06
C GLU A 108 -2.99 8.06 -7.30
N ALA A 109 -2.69 8.55 -6.10
CA ALA A 109 -1.64 8.01 -5.25
C ALA A 109 -1.92 6.57 -4.80
N ASP A 110 -3.17 6.22 -4.50
CA ASP A 110 -3.57 4.85 -4.17
C ASP A 110 -3.35 3.91 -5.36
N LEU A 111 -3.72 4.33 -6.57
CA LEU A 111 -3.47 3.56 -7.78
C LEU A 111 -1.96 3.38 -8.04
N LEU A 112 -1.19 4.45 -7.94
CA LEU A 112 0.25 4.42 -8.14
C LEU A 112 0.96 3.55 -7.09
N ALA A 113 0.58 3.68 -5.81
CA ALA A 113 1.20 2.92 -4.73
C ALA A 113 1.07 1.40 -4.90
N THR A 114 -0.05 0.95 -5.47
CA THR A 114 -0.35 -0.47 -5.68
C THR A 114 0.07 -0.99 -7.05
N SER A 115 0.35 -0.11 -8.00
CA SER A 115 0.64 -0.45 -9.41
C SER A 115 2.09 -0.25 -9.81
N VAL A 116 2.86 0.55 -9.06
CA VAL A 116 4.28 0.80 -9.38
C VAL A 116 5.16 -0.39 -9.01
N SER A 117 6.17 -0.63 -9.84
CA SER A 117 7.17 -1.65 -9.54
C SER A 117 7.94 -1.34 -8.23
N PRO A 118 8.49 -2.35 -7.55
CA PRO A 118 9.33 -2.14 -6.37
C PRO A 118 10.50 -1.19 -6.62
N ALA A 119 11.10 -1.24 -7.80
CA ALA A 119 12.20 -0.36 -8.19
C ALA A 119 11.78 1.11 -8.25
N LEU A 120 10.63 1.41 -8.87
CA LEU A 120 10.07 2.76 -8.91
C LEU A 120 9.61 3.21 -7.52
N GLY A 121 9.01 2.33 -6.74
CA GLY A 121 8.62 2.61 -5.36
C GLY A 121 9.80 3.06 -4.50
N ARG A 122 10.95 2.39 -4.60
CA ARG A 122 12.18 2.81 -3.91
C ARG A 122 12.65 4.20 -4.35
N ARG A 123 12.58 4.52 -5.64
CA ARG A 123 12.95 5.85 -6.16
C ARG A 123 12.01 6.95 -5.68
N LEU A 124 10.72 6.69 -5.63
CA LEU A 124 9.73 7.61 -5.07
C LEU A 124 10.01 7.90 -3.59
N HIS A 125 10.36 6.87 -2.83
CA HIS A 125 10.74 7.02 -1.42
C HIS A 125 12.04 7.81 -1.25
N ALA A 126 13.07 7.53 -2.02
CA ALA A 126 14.35 8.23 -2.01
C ALA A 126 14.20 9.70 -2.46
N GLY A 127 13.33 9.97 -3.44
CA GLY A 127 13.05 11.33 -3.91
C GLY A 127 12.40 12.21 -2.85
N ARG A 128 11.60 11.63 -1.97
CA ARG A 128 10.99 12.34 -0.84
C ARG A 128 12.00 12.77 0.23
N ALA A 129 13.08 12.03 0.40
CA ALA A 129 14.15 12.35 1.35
C ALA A 129 15.10 13.44 0.85
N ARG A 130 14.98 13.86 -0.41
CA ARG A 130 15.84 14.88 -1.00
C ARG A 130 15.15 16.23 -0.92
N PRO A 131 15.74 17.24 -0.23
CA PRO A 131 15.19 18.57 -0.22
C PRO A 131 15.13 19.14 -1.65
N PRO A 132 14.16 20.00 -1.96
CA PRO A 132 14.08 20.64 -3.26
C PRO A 132 15.41 21.36 -3.54
N ARG A 133 15.96 21.14 -4.72
CA ARG A 133 17.09 21.94 -5.18
C ARG A 133 16.61 23.37 -5.27
N SER A 134 17.20 24.26 -4.49
CA SER A 134 16.97 25.68 -4.67
C SER A 134 17.27 26.03 -6.12
N PRO A 135 16.38 26.78 -6.80
CA PRO A 135 16.72 27.28 -8.13
C PRO A 135 17.99 28.08 -8.00
N ALA A 136 18.98 27.77 -8.80
CA ALA A 136 20.20 28.55 -8.90
C ALA A 136 19.80 29.99 -9.27
N ALA A 137 20.19 30.92 -8.45
CA ALA A 137 20.01 32.32 -8.72
C ALA A 137 20.78 32.76 -10.00
#